data_11f3d5104a2aaf3b90e876903325c5d9
#
_entry.id   11f3d5104a2aaf3b90e876903325c5d9
#
_cell.length_a   1.000
_cell.length_b   1.000
_cell.length_c   1.000
_cell.angle_alpha   90.00
_cell.angle_beta   90.00
_cell.angle_gamma   90.00
#
_symmetry.space_group_name_H-M   'P 1'
#
loop_
_entity.id
_entity.type
_entity.pdbx_description
1 polymer ?
#
loop_
_entity_poly.entity_id
_entity_poly.type
_entity_poly.pdbx_seq_one_letter_code
_entity_poly.pdbx_strand_id
1 'polypeptide(L)'
;MELVQGRPADCTGRLAKEIRVYDFLDGLNISYQRIDHEAAMTMEACAAVDEVLQATICKSLLLCNRQCTAFYLLMIAGDKHFKTKDLSHQIGSARLSFAAPEYMEAYLDITPGSLSILGLMNDKEHHVELLIDEDVLKGEYIGCHPCINTSSLRLKTADLVEKIIPAMGHAPRMVTLE
;
A
#
# COMPACT_ATOMS: atom_id res chain seq x y z
N MET A 1 -4.66 -21.68 1.73
CA MET A 1 -5.07 -20.25 1.71
C MET A 1 -6.50 -20.16 1.23
N GLU A 2 -7.29 -19.34 1.88
CA GLU A 2 -8.71 -19.18 1.57
C GLU A 2 -9.06 -17.69 1.48
N LEU A 3 -9.82 -17.32 0.46
CA LEU A 3 -10.32 -15.96 0.27
C LEU A 3 -11.58 -15.80 1.13
N VAL A 4 -11.52 -14.87 2.09
CA VAL A 4 -12.58 -14.64 3.08
C VAL A 4 -13.12 -13.22 2.91
N GLN A 5 -14.43 -13.06 3.09
CA GLN A 5 -15.06 -11.75 3.05
C GLN A 5 -14.81 -11.00 4.37
N GLY A 6 -14.22 -9.79 4.26
CA GLY A 6 -14.09 -8.87 5.37
C GLY A 6 -13.04 -9.25 6.40
N ARG A 7 -13.17 -8.63 7.56
CA ARG A 7 -12.25 -8.79 8.68
C ARG A 7 -12.36 -10.16 9.33
N PRO A 8 -11.33 -10.61 10.09
CA PRO A 8 -11.46 -11.84 10.88
C PRO A 8 -12.61 -11.74 11.88
N ALA A 9 -13.35 -12.86 12.05
CA ALA A 9 -14.41 -12.92 13.07
C ALA A 9 -13.84 -12.78 14.47
N ASP A 10 -12.61 -13.29 14.70
CA ASP A 10 -11.88 -13.16 15.95
C ASP A 10 -10.53 -12.47 15.66
N CYS A 11 -10.34 -11.30 16.25
CA CYS A 11 -9.12 -10.51 16.09
C CYS A 11 -8.10 -10.71 17.21
N THR A 12 -8.33 -11.69 18.10
CA THR A 12 -7.40 -12.02 19.19
C THR A 12 -6.01 -12.35 18.61
N GLY A 13 -4.97 -11.73 19.17
CA GLY A 13 -3.59 -11.92 18.73
C GLY A 13 -3.19 -11.13 17.48
N ARG A 14 -4.09 -10.37 16.89
CA ARG A 14 -3.77 -9.53 15.74
C ARG A 14 -3.24 -8.17 16.19
N LEU A 15 -2.36 -7.59 15.38
CA LEU A 15 -1.74 -6.31 15.72
C LEU A 15 -2.73 -5.15 15.62
N ALA A 16 -2.55 -4.14 16.48
CA ALA A 16 -3.42 -2.96 16.49
C ALA A 16 -3.44 -2.24 15.14
N LYS A 17 -2.31 -2.18 14.44
CA LYS A 17 -2.21 -1.54 13.12
C LYS A 17 -3.04 -2.28 12.06
N GLU A 18 -3.15 -3.59 12.14
CA GLU A 18 -4.00 -4.38 11.26
C GLU A 18 -5.48 -4.12 11.57
N ILE A 19 -5.87 -4.18 12.83
CA ILE A 19 -7.25 -3.95 13.27
C ILE A 19 -7.70 -2.54 12.87
N ARG A 20 -6.83 -1.55 12.98
CA ARG A 20 -7.11 -0.17 12.56
C ARG A 20 -7.49 -0.08 11.08
N VAL A 21 -6.87 -0.88 10.22
CA VAL A 21 -7.24 -0.96 8.81
C VAL A 21 -8.66 -1.46 8.63
N TYR A 22 -9.02 -2.53 9.33
CA TYR A 22 -10.38 -3.09 9.24
C TYR A 22 -11.42 -2.10 9.76
N ASP A 23 -11.16 -1.46 10.89
CA ASP A 23 -12.05 -0.45 11.45
C ASP A 23 -12.26 0.71 10.46
N PHE A 24 -11.19 1.15 9.80
CA PHE A 24 -11.22 2.22 8.82
C PHE A 24 -12.07 1.83 7.59
N LEU A 25 -11.84 0.66 7.02
CA LEU A 25 -12.58 0.18 5.85
C LEU A 25 -14.05 -0.06 6.18
N ASP A 26 -14.33 -0.65 7.34
CA ASP A 26 -15.71 -0.90 7.79
C ASP A 26 -16.44 0.41 8.05
N GLY A 27 -15.77 1.40 8.62
CA GLY A 27 -16.34 2.73 8.83
C GLY A 27 -16.72 3.45 7.54
N LEU A 28 -16.08 3.12 6.43
CA LEU A 28 -16.40 3.64 5.11
C LEU A 28 -17.40 2.78 4.34
N ASN A 29 -17.86 1.69 4.92
CA ASN A 29 -18.72 0.69 4.28
C ASN A 29 -18.08 0.10 3.00
N ILE A 30 -16.77 -0.12 3.04
CA ILE A 30 -16.03 -0.73 1.94
C ILE A 30 -16.14 -2.25 2.05
N SER A 31 -16.52 -2.91 0.96
CA SER A 31 -16.47 -4.36 0.84
C SER A 31 -15.07 -4.78 0.39
N TYR A 32 -14.48 -5.75 1.07
CA TYR A 32 -13.15 -6.25 0.74
C TYR A 32 -13.04 -7.74 1.07
N GLN A 33 -12.12 -8.41 0.40
CA GLN A 33 -11.79 -9.81 0.66
C GLN A 33 -10.39 -9.88 1.25
N ARG A 34 -10.13 -10.91 2.02
CA ARG A 34 -8.88 -11.08 2.76
C ARG A 34 -8.37 -12.50 2.60
N ILE A 35 -7.06 -12.63 2.52
CA ILE A 35 -6.34 -13.90 2.62
C ILE A 35 -5.35 -13.77 3.76
N ASP A 36 -5.36 -14.73 4.67
CA ASP A 36 -4.29 -14.89 5.66
C ASP A 36 -3.26 -15.87 5.11
N HIS A 37 -2.00 -15.56 5.27
CA HIS A 37 -0.88 -16.34 4.77
C HIS A 37 0.36 -16.11 5.63
N GLU A 38 1.37 -16.94 5.45
CA GLU A 38 2.67 -16.65 6.03
C GLU A 38 3.31 -15.48 5.32
N ALA A 39 4.29 -14.83 5.97
CA ALA A 39 5.05 -13.76 5.34
C ALA A 39 5.68 -14.29 4.04
N ALA A 40 5.27 -13.72 2.90
CA ALA A 40 5.71 -14.17 1.59
C ALA A 40 7.14 -13.72 1.33
N MET A 41 8.10 -14.65 1.41
CA MET A 41 9.52 -14.37 1.26
C MET A 41 10.06 -14.73 -0.13
N THR A 42 9.29 -15.47 -0.93
CA THR A 42 9.69 -15.91 -2.27
C THR A 42 8.72 -15.40 -3.32
N MET A 43 9.17 -15.35 -4.57
CA MET A 43 8.31 -14.97 -5.69
C MET A 43 7.19 -15.99 -5.91
N GLU A 44 7.47 -17.27 -5.71
CA GLU A 44 6.45 -18.33 -5.82
C GLU A 44 5.35 -18.17 -4.77
N ALA A 45 5.72 -17.83 -3.53
CA ALA A 45 4.75 -17.59 -2.46
C ALA A 45 3.87 -16.37 -2.77
N CYS A 46 4.46 -15.29 -3.29
CA CYS A 46 3.71 -14.10 -3.70
C CYS A 46 2.75 -14.42 -4.85
N ALA A 47 3.20 -15.18 -5.85
CA ALA A 47 2.36 -15.59 -6.97
C ALA A 47 1.17 -16.45 -6.53
N ALA A 48 1.38 -17.34 -5.56
CA ALA A 48 0.31 -18.17 -5.00
C ALA A 48 -0.74 -17.31 -4.29
N VAL A 49 -0.33 -16.28 -3.56
CA VAL A 49 -1.24 -15.32 -2.93
C VAL A 49 -2.03 -14.54 -3.98
N ASP A 50 -1.35 -14.02 -4.99
CA ASP A 50 -2.00 -13.27 -6.08
C ASP A 50 -3.06 -14.12 -6.80
N GLU A 51 -2.77 -15.40 -7.03
CA GLU A 51 -3.70 -16.32 -7.69
C GLU A 51 -4.98 -16.52 -6.88
N VAL A 52 -4.88 -16.78 -5.57
CA VAL A 52 -6.04 -16.96 -4.70
C VAL A 52 -6.80 -15.64 -4.52
N LEU A 53 -6.07 -14.54 -4.39
CA LEU A 53 -6.64 -13.20 -4.23
C LEU A 53 -7.36 -12.73 -5.50
N GLN A 54 -6.97 -13.23 -6.66
CA GLN A 54 -7.44 -12.78 -7.97
C GLN A 54 -7.20 -11.28 -8.19
N ALA A 55 -6.07 -10.80 -7.69
CA ALA A 55 -5.57 -9.44 -7.86
C ALA A 55 -4.07 -9.45 -7.64
N THR A 56 -3.35 -8.60 -8.34
CA THR A 56 -1.91 -8.43 -8.13
C THR A 56 -1.69 -7.53 -6.92
N ILE A 57 -0.87 -8.00 -5.97
CA ILE A 57 -0.45 -7.17 -4.84
C ILE A 57 0.46 -6.07 -5.38
N CYS A 58 0.06 -4.83 -5.14
CA CYS A 58 0.83 -3.68 -5.56
C CYS A 58 2.06 -3.53 -4.68
N LYS A 59 3.19 -3.20 -5.30
CA LYS A 59 4.40 -2.85 -4.60
C LYS A 59 4.28 -1.40 -4.12
N SER A 60 4.59 -1.17 -2.85
CA SER A 60 4.64 0.17 -2.27
C SER A 60 6.06 0.46 -1.81
N LEU A 61 6.57 1.64 -2.13
CA LEU A 61 7.94 2.05 -1.83
C LEU A 61 7.91 3.42 -1.17
N LEU A 62 8.64 3.57 -0.07
CA LEU A 62 8.79 4.87 0.60
C LEU A 62 10.11 5.49 0.18
N LEU A 63 10.02 6.64 -0.46
CA LEU A 63 11.15 7.38 -1.02
C LEU A 63 11.30 8.73 -0.35
N CYS A 64 12.51 9.27 -0.33
CA CYS A 64 12.75 10.60 0.21
C CYS A 64 13.87 11.29 -0.56
N ASN A 65 13.94 12.63 -0.42
CA ASN A 65 15.07 13.42 -0.89
C ASN A 65 16.29 13.21 0.05
N ARG A 66 17.45 13.68 -0.36
CA ARG A 66 18.69 13.52 0.40
C ARG A 66 18.61 14.15 1.81
N GLN A 67 17.92 15.27 1.94
CA GLN A 67 17.78 15.98 3.20
C GLN A 67 16.74 15.38 4.15
N CYS A 68 16.00 14.37 3.71
CA CYS A 68 14.89 13.76 4.46
C CYS A 68 13.84 14.80 4.88
N THR A 69 13.53 15.74 3.99
CA THR A 69 12.53 16.78 4.19
C THR A 69 11.28 16.58 3.34
N ALA A 70 11.35 15.71 2.34
CA ALA A 70 10.23 15.39 1.47
C ALA A 70 10.15 13.87 1.30
N PHE A 71 8.96 13.31 1.53
CA PHE A 71 8.71 11.86 1.49
C PHE A 71 7.60 11.54 0.51
N TYR A 72 7.74 10.41 -0.17
CA TYR A 72 6.81 9.97 -1.20
C TYR A 72 6.52 8.48 -1.02
N LEU A 73 5.25 8.11 -1.03
CA LEU A 73 4.83 6.72 -1.14
C LEU A 73 4.48 6.45 -2.60
N LEU A 74 5.27 5.62 -3.25
CA LEU A 74 5.02 5.21 -4.63
C LEU A 74 4.30 3.87 -4.64
N MET A 75 3.14 3.84 -5.27
CA MET A 75 2.39 2.62 -5.53
C MET A 75 2.60 2.22 -6.99
N ILE A 76 3.14 1.02 -7.21
CA ILE A 76 3.53 0.53 -8.53
C ILE A 76 3.08 -0.92 -8.69
N ALA A 77 2.82 -1.36 -9.92
CA ALA A 77 2.48 -2.75 -10.20
C ALA A 77 3.60 -3.68 -9.74
N GLY A 78 3.25 -4.83 -9.14
CA GLY A 78 4.20 -5.68 -8.43
C GLY A 78 5.37 -6.21 -9.27
N ASP A 79 5.16 -6.40 -10.56
CA ASP A 79 6.17 -6.90 -11.51
C ASP A 79 6.96 -5.78 -12.20
N LYS A 80 6.60 -4.52 -11.96
CA LYS A 80 7.18 -3.38 -12.67
C LYS A 80 8.45 -2.89 -11.98
N HIS A 81 9.46 -2.56 -12.78
CA HIS A 81 10.69 -1.90 -12.31
C HIS A 81 10.65 -0.41 -12.68
N PHE A 82 11.37 0.40 -11.92
CA PHE A 82 11.48 1.82 -12.21
C PHE A 82 12.84 2.34 -11.82
N LYS A 83 13.19 3.52 -12.36
CA LYS A 83 14.41 4.23 -11.98
C LYS A 83 14.03 5.48 -11.18
N THR A 84 14.67 5.66 -10.03
CA THR A 84 14.41 6.84 -9.19
C THR A 84 14.68 8.15 -9.92
N LYS A 85 15.65 8.14 -10.86
CA LYS A 85 15.96 9.30 -11.71
C LYS A 85 14.77 9.71 -12.58
N ASP A 86 14.10 8.74 -13.20
CA ASP A 86 12.95 9.02 -14.05
C ASP A 86 11.78 9.54 -13.23
N LEU A 87 11.55 8.95 -12.07
CA LEU A 87 10.51 9.41 -11.15
C LEU A 87 10.77 10.83 -10.66
N SER A 88 11.97 11.12 -10.17
CA SER A 88 12.31 12.46 -9.68
C SER A 88 12.21 13.52 -10.77
N HIS A 89 12.59 13.19 -12.00
CA HIS A 89 12.41 14.08 -13.15
C HIS A 89 10.93 14.36 -13.42
N GLN A 90 10.11 13.31 -13.41
CA GLN A 90 8.68 13.41 -13.72
C GLN A 90 7.92 14.25 -12.67
N ILE A 91 8.24 14.12 -11.39
CA ILE A 91 7.59 14.90 -10.33
C ILE A 91 8.28 16.23 -10.02
N GLY A 92 9.40 16.52 -10.68
CA GLY A 92 10.14 17.78 -10.47
C GLY A 92 10.84 17.86 -9.12
N SER A 93 11.20 16.71 -8.53
CA SER A 93 11.88 16.67 -7.24
C SER A 93 13.40 16.61 -7.40
N ALA A 94 14.11 16.82 -6.27
CA ALA A 94 15.51 16.45 -6.16
C ALA A 94 15.66 14.92 -6.27
N ARG A 95 16.91 14.44 -6.35
CA ARG A 95 17.21 13.01 -6.41
C ARG A 95 16.56 12.27 -5.23
N LEU A 96 15.89 11.16 -5.53
CA LEU A 96 15.22 10.33 -4.56
C LEU A 96 16.02 9.07 -4.21
N SER A 97 15.89 8.62 -2.98
CA SER A 97 16.40 7.33 -2.50
C SER A 97 15.36 6.68 -1.60
N PHE A 98 15.57 5.41 -1.24
CA PHE A 98 14.69 4.73 -0.31
C PHE A 98 14.82 5.35 1.09
N ALA A 99 13.69 5.63 1.72
CA ALA A 99 13.68 6.17 3.08
C ALA A 99 14.08 5.08 4.09
N ALA A 100 14.73 5.50 5.17
CA ALA A 100 15.10 4.60 6.25
C ALA A 100 13.85 4.04 6.97
N PRO A 101 13.93 2.84 7.56
CA PRO A 101 12.79 2.23 8.26
C PRO A 101 12.18 3.10 9.37
N GLU A 102 12.98 3.93 10.03
CA GLU A 102 12.50 4.83 11.09
C GLU A 102 11.40 5.77 10.61
N TYR A 103 11.50 6.26 9.37
CA TYR A 103 10.50 7.16 8.79
C TYR A 103 9.23 6.41 8.44
N MET A 104 9.35 5.17 7.97
CA MET A 104 8.22 4.31 7.69
C MET A 104 7.39 4.06 8.96
N GLU A 105 8.05 3.75 10.06
CA GLU A 105 7.39 3.57 11.35
C GLU A 105 6.81 4.88 11.90
N ALA A 106 7.58 5.97 11.83
CA ALA A 106 7.16 7.26 12.38
C ALA A 106 5.93 7.84 11.68
N TYR A 107 5.88 7.76 10.35
CA TYR A 107 4.82 8.39 9.57
C TYR A 107 3.66 7.46 9.23
N LEU A 108 3.94 6.18 9.05
CA LEU A 108 2.95 5.23 8.53
C LEU A 108 2.59 4.12 9.53
N ASP A 109 3.34 3.99 10.62
CA ASP A 109 3.19 2.90 11.60
C ASP A 109 3.32 1.52 10.95
N ILE A 110 4.28 1.37 10.03
CA ILE A 110 4.52 0.12 9.31
C ILE A 110 6.01 -0.23 9.39
N THR A 111 6.30 -1.52 9.50
CA THR A 111 7.67 -2.04 9.44
C THR A 111 8.04 -2.47 8.02
N PRO A 112 9.34 -2.52 7.66
CA PRO A 112 9.77 -2.99 6.34
C PRO A 112 9.20 -4.36 5.99
N GLY A 113 8.80 -4.52 4.71
CA GLY A 113 8.17 -5.73 4.21
C GLY A 113 6.65 -5.72 4.30
N SER A 114 6.06 -4.76 5.02
CA SER A 114 4.61 -4.65 5.21
C SER A 114 4.02 -3.36 4.65
N LEU A 115 4.83 -2.59 3.91
CA LEU A 115 4.42 -1.26 3.43
C LEU A 115 3.15 -1.34 2.59
N SER A 116 2.23 -0.43 2.83
CA SER A 116 0.93 -0.37 2.19
C SER A 116 0.45 1.07 2.08
N ILE A 117 -0.29 1.34 1.02
CA ILE A 117 -0.99 2.63 0.86
C ILE A 117 -1.91 2.93 2.06
N LEU A 118 -2.44 1.90 2.70
CA LEU A 118 -3.36 2.07 3.84
C LEU A 118 -2.66 2.67 5.07
N GLY A 119 -1.33 2.65 5.12
CA GLY A 119 -0.57 3.36 6.15
C GLY A 119 -0.74 4.86 6.11
N LEU A 120 -1.19 5.42 5.00
CA LEU A 120 -1.45 6.87 4.90
C LEU A 120 -2.57 7.34 5.84
N MET A 121 -3.41 6.44 6.34
CA MET A 121 -4.39 6.81 7.38
C MET A 121 -3.72 7.29 8.66
N ASN A 122 -2.47 6.91 8.91
CA ASN A 122 -1.69 7.32 10.07
C ASN A 122 -0.92 8.63 9.85
N ASP A 123 -0.76 9.05 8.58
CA ASP A 123 -0.03 10.27 8.20
C ASP A 123 -0.95 11.48 8.19
N LYS A 124 -1.48 11.85 9.35
CA LYS A 124 -2.45 12.95 9.50
C LYS A 124 -1.84 14.32 9.26
N GLU A 125 -0.52 14.46 9.43
CA GLU A 125 0.20 15.70 9.20
C GLU A 125 0.70 15.86 7.77
N HIS A 126 0.41 14.89 6.91
CA HIS A 126 0.76 14.88 5.49
C HIS A 126 2.26 15.02 5.23
N HIS A 127 3.06 14.25 5.96
CA HIS A 127 4.49 14.16 5.71
C HIS A 127 4.81 13.45 4.41
N VAL A 128 3.92 12.56 3.96
CA VAL A 128 4.14 11.68 2.81
C VAL A 128 3.18 12.03 1.69
N GLU A 129 3.74 12.33 0.50
CA GLU A 129 2.95 12.55 -0.72
C GLU A 129 2.71 11.21 -1.42
N LEU A 130 1.49 10.97 -1.88
CA LEU A 130 1.12 9.74 -2.58
C LEU A 130 1.35 9.87 -4.08
N LEU A 131 2.12 8.94 -4.63
CA LEU A 131 2.35 8.79 -6.07
C LEU A 131 1.81 7.45 -6.52
N ILE A 132 1.03 7.42 -7.59
CA ILE A 132 0.49 6.18 -8.14
C ILE A 132 0.89 6.07 -9.60
N ASP A 133 1.55 4.96 -9.96
CA ASP A 133 1.78 4.63 -11.36
C ASP A 133 0.44 4.29 -12.01
N GLU A 134 0.17 4.87 -13.16
CA GLU A 134 -1.13 4.76 -13.83
C GLU A 134 -1.56 3.31 -14.12
N ASP A 135 -0.60 2.40 -14.32
CA ASP A 135 -0.92 0.99 -14.59
C ASP A 135 -1.59 0.28 -13.41
N VAL A 136 -1.36 0.76 -12.19
CA VAL A 136 -2.00 0.21 -10.98
C VAL A 136 -3.52 0.34 -11.07
N LEU A 137 -4.03 1.41 -11.66
CA LEU A 137 -5.45 1.72 -11.68
C LEU A 137 -6.19 1.11 -12.87
N LYS A 138 -5.51 0.38 -13.75
CA LYS A 138 -6.13 -0.24 -14.94
C LYS A 138 -6.97 -1.45 -14.62
N GLY A 139 -6.65 -2.19 -13.55
CA GLY A 139 -7.42 -3.36 -13.13
C GLY A 139 -8.65 -2.99 -12.31
N GLU A 140 -9.64 -3.87 -12.28
CA GLU A 140 -10.84 -3.71 -11.46
C GLU A 140 -10.54 -3.81 -9.96
N TYR A 141 -9.58 -4.65 -9.61
CA TYR A 141 -9.17 -4.90 -8.23
C TYR A 141 -7.68 -4.64 -8.05
N ILE A 142 -7.31 -4.28 -6.84
CA ILE A 142 -5.91 -4.21 -6.41
C ILE A 142 -5.72 -5.04 -5.15
N GLY A 143 -4.50 -5.56 -4.99
CA GLY A 143 -4.08 -6.22 -3.75
C GLY A 143 -3.17 -5.32 -2.94
N CYS A 144 -3.35 -5.30 -1.63
CA CYS A 144 -2.46 -4.59 -0.71
C CYS A 144 -2.47 -5.26 0.66
N HIS A 145 -1.45 -4.95 1.46
CA HIS A 145 -1.37 -5.44 2.84
C HIS A 145 -2.20 -4.56 3.79
N PRO A 146 -2.83 -5.14 4.80
CA PRO A 146 -3.44 -4.35 5.89
C PRO A 146 -2.40 -3.92 6.92
N CYS A 147 -1.31 -3.28 6.47
CA CYS A 147 -0.18 -2.80 7.27
C CYS A 147 0.61 -3.90 7.98
N ILE A 148 0.40 -5.15 7.62
CA ILE A 148 1.17 -6.33 8.03
C ILE A 148 1.37 -7.24 6.81
N ASN A 149 2.36 -8.12 6.85
CA ASN A 149 2.69 -8.99 5.71
C ASN A 149 2.20 -10.44 5.84
N THR A 150 1.34 -10.71 6.79
CA THR A 150 0.73 -12.03 7.00
C THR A 150 -0.73 -12.09 6.57
N SER A 151 -1.20 -11.01 5.94
CA SER A 151 -2.51 -10.93 5.29
C SER A 151 -2.40 -10.05 4.06
N SER A 152 -3.29 -10.28 3.11
CA SER A 152 -3.45 -9.44 1.92
C SER A 152 -4.92 -9.20 1.66
N LEU A 153 -5.24 -7.99 1.22
CA LEU A 153 -6.60 -7.56 0.94
C LEU A 153 -6.78 -7.35 -0.55
N ARG A 154 -7.99 -7.65 -1.03
CA ARG A 154 -8.44 -7.27 -2.36
C ARG A 154 -9.46 -6.15 -2.23
N LEU A 155 -9.16 -5.02 -2.87
CA LEU A 155 -10.01 -3.83 -2.88
C LEU A 155 -10.43 -3.52 -4.30
N LYS A 156 -11.64 -2.99 -4.48
CA LYS A 156 -12.01 -2.42 -5.77
C LYS A 156 -11.19 -1.16 -6.02
N THR A 157 -10.62 -1.04 -7.21
CA THR A 157 -9.86 0.14 -7.63
C THR A 157 -10.69 1.41 -7.51
N ALA A 158 -11.96 1.37 -7.90
CA ALA A 158 -12.87 2.52 -7.76
C ALA A 158 -13.03 2.95 -6.29
N ASP A 159 -13.18 2.01 -5.37
CA ASP A 159 -13.28 2.31 -3.94
C ASP A 159 -12.01 2.94 -3.39
N LEU A 160 -10.85 2.46 -3.84
CA LEU A 160 -9.58 3.05 -3.44
C LEU A 160 -9.50 4.52 -3.83
N VAL A 161 -9.79 4.83 -5.09
CA VAL A 161 -9.62 6.18 -5.65
C VAL A 161 -10.71 7.13 -5.13
N GLU A 162 -11.95 6.67 -5.08
CA GLU A 162 -13.11 7.53 -4.81
C GLU A 162 -13.43 7.67 -3.32
N LYS A 163 -13.09 6.67 -2.49
CA LYS A 163 -13.49 6.64 -1.08
C LYS A 163 -12.31 6.55 -0.12
N ILE A 164 -11.39 5.61 -0.32
CA ILE A 164 -10.34 5.30 0.64
C ILE A 164 -9.29 6.40 0.68
N ILE A 165 -8.71 6.78 -0.45
CA ILE A 165 -7.67 7.81 -0.51
C ILE A 165 -8.19 9.16 0.01
N PRO A 166 -9.37 9.65 -0.43
CA PRO A 166 -9.90 10.89 0.12
C PRO A 166 -10.16 10.83 1.62
N ALA A 167 -10.64 9.69 2.14
CA ALA A 167 -10.90 9.52 3.57
C ALA A 167 -9.62 9.54 4.40
N MET A 168 -8.47 9.16 3.83
CA MET A 168 -7.17 9.29 4.47
C MET A 168 -6.62 10.72 4.42
N GLY A 169 -7.33 11.64 3.77
CA GLY A 169 -6.90 13.03 3.63
C GLY A 169 -5.81 13.24 2.59
N HIS A 170 -5.59 12.29 1.71
CA HIS A 170 -4.58 12.34 0.65
C HIS A 170 -5.22 12.44 -0.73
N ALA A 171 -4.46 12.96 -1.68
CA ALA A 171 -4.82 12.98 -3.09
C ALA A 171 -3.65 12.37 -3.88
N PRO A 172 -3.91 11.45 -4.82
CA PRO A 172 -2.82 10.83 -5.56
C PRO A 172 -2.28 11.77 -6.61
N ARG A 173 -0.97 11.75 -6.79
CA ARG A 173 -0.32 12.32 -7.96
C ARG A 173 0.01 11.17 -8.90
N MET A 174 -0.51 11.24 -10.11
CA MET A 174 -0.32 10.18 -11.09
C MET A 174 1.05 10.30 -11.74
N VAL A 175 1.71 9.18 -11.92
CA VAL A 175 2.99 9.08 -12.63
C VAL A 175 2.90 7.97 -13.67
N THR A 176 3.74 8.08 -14.69
CA THR A 176 3.86 7.07 -15.76
C THR A 176 5.26 6.51 -15.72
N LEU A 177 5.40 5.25 -15.31
CA LEU A 177 6.68 4.55 -15.21
C LEU A 177 6.70 3.42 -16.23
N GLU A 178 7.90 3.17 -16.81
CA GLU A 178 8.12 2.13 -17.81
C GLU A 178 8.78 0.88 -17.22
#